data_b415188fa43a82f49429af50b2493757
#
_entry.id   b415188fa43a82f49429af50b2493757
#
_cell.length_a   1.000
_cell.length_b   1.000
_cell.length_c   1.000
_cell.angle_alpha   90.00
_cell.angle_beta   90.00
_cell.angle_gamma   90.00
#
_symmetry.space_group_name_H-M   'P 1'
#
loop_
_entity.id
_entity.type
_entity.pdbx_description
1 polymer ?
#
loop_
_entity_poly.entity_id
_entity_poly.type
_entity_poly.pdbx_seq_one_letter_code
_entity_poly.pdbx_strand_id
1 'polypeptide(L)'
;MNQKSNESGAITGGWGCAAPVPPAQAMTVSALRAALAAAPVLPLTVLWPDGDAIEAHFHVTEVGRVQKDFVDCGGTLRRTVTCLLQTWVGDDVDHRITAGKLLKAFEHAGPVLGGEDLPVELEYEACNVVQFFVTAVVTKSDRLVVQLGGKHTDCLAKELCVPSSRLAGEGTGCC
;
A
#
# COMPACT_ATOMS: atom_id res chain seq x y z
N MET A 1 -28.54 -0.89 -41.46
CA MET A 1 -27.25 -0.29 -41.09
C MET A 1 -27.41 0.33 -39.70
N ASN A 2 -26.96 -0.35 -38.66
CA ASN A 2 -27.15 0.08 -37.29
C ASN A 2 -25.77 0.24 -36.67
N GLN A 3 -25.30 1.46 -36.56
CA GLN A 3 -24.05 1.81 -35.91
C GLN A 3 -24.30 1.75 -34.39
N LYS A 4 -23.71 0.77 -33.70
CA LYS A 4 -23.57 0.80 -32.25
C LYS A 4 -22.45 1.75 -31.92
N SER A 5 -22.80 2.86 -31.29
CA SER A 5 -21.84 3.78 -30.65
C SER A 5 -21.18 3.08 -29.48
N ASN A 6 -19.87 2.93 -29.59
CA ASN A 6 -19.01 2.40 -28.54
C ASN A 6 -18.74 3.55 -27.56
N GLU A 7 -19.49 3.62 -26.46
CA GLU A 7 -19.18 4.52 -25.37
C GLU A 7 -18.06 3.89 -24.52
N SER A 8 -16.83 4.27 -24.83
CA SER A 8 -15.70 4.03 -23.94
C SER A 8 -15.88 4.92 -22.71
N GLY A 9 -16.34 4.32 -21.60
CA GLY A 9 -16.35 4.98 -20.31
C GLY A 9 -14.91 5.33 -19.90
N ALA A 10 -14.56 6.61 -20.06
CA ALA A 10 -13.33 7.12 -19.51
C ALA A 10 -13.42 7.03 -17.99
N ILE A 11 -12.51 6.26 -17.40
CA ILE A 11 -12.31 6.22 -15.95
C ILE A 11 -11.72 7.59 -15.57
N THR A 12 -12.57 8.53 -15.20
CA THR A 12 -12.17 9.83 -14.65
C THR A 12 -11.97 9.72 -13.13
N GLY A 13 -11.25 8.71 -12.69
CA GLY A 13 -10.70 8.64 -11.35
C GLY A 13 -9.43 9.49 -11.33
N GLY A 14 -9.56 10.77 -11.02
CA GLY A 14 -8.38 11.59 -10.73
C GLY A 14 -7.70 11.01 -9.50
N TRP A 15 -6.46 10.54 -9.65
CA TRP A 15 -5.59 10.19 -8.54
C TRP A 15 -5.35 11.45 -7.71
N GLY A 16 -6.26 11.72 -6.76
CA GLY A 16 -6.07 12.82 -5.82
C GLY A 16 -4.74 12.60 -5.12
N CYS A 17 -3.87 13.62 -5.12
CA CYS A 17 -2.60 13.58 -4.38
C CYS A 17 -2.93 13.46 -2.89
N ALA A 18 -3.04 12.24 -2.39
CA ALA A 18 -3.15 11.99 -0.95
C ALA A 18 -1.87 12.47 -0.27
N ALA A 19 -2.01 13.03 0.93
CA ALA A 19 -0.86 13.45 1.71
C ALA A 19 0.14 12.27 1.88
N PRO A 20 1.46 12.53 1.77
CA PRO A 20 2.46 11.48 1.91
C PRO A 20 2.41 10.86 3.31
N VAL A 21 2.47 9.54 3.35
CA VAL A 21 2.60 8.80 4.60
C VAL A 21 4.06 8.39 4.75
N PRO A 22 4.77 8.87 5.78
CA PRO A 22 6.12 8.39 6.05
C PRO A 22 6.09 6.93 6.53
N PRO A 23 7.16 6.14 6.29
CA PRO A 23 7.23 4.73 6.73
C PRO A 23 6.95 4.52 8.22
N ALA A 24 7.26 5.52 9.06
CA ALA A 24 6.97 5.50 10.49
C ALA A 24 5.47 5.51 10.85
N GLN A 25 4.59 5.84 9.90
CA GLN A 25 3.14 5.81 10.06
C GLN A 25 2.51 4.56 9.41
N ALA A 26 3.30 3.73 8.74
CA ALA A 26 2.83 2.47 8.24
C ALA A 26 2.57 1.49 9.40
N MET A 27 1.54 0.66 9.25
CA MET A 27 1.36 -0.48 10.16
C MET A 27 2.53 -1.46 10.01
N THR A 28 2.96 -2.03 11.13
CA THR A 28 3.94 -3.11 11.10
C THR A 28 3.26 -4.47 10.91
N VAL A 29 4.06 -5.48 10.56
CA VAL A 29 3.59 -6.87 10.42
C VAL A 29 2.88 -7.33 11.68
N SER A 30 3.43 -7.04 12.87
CA SER A 30 2.81 -7.46 14.14
C SER A 30 1.47 -6.76 14.37
N ALA A 31 1.39 -5.46 14.13
CA ALA A 31 0.17 -4.67 14.28
C ALA A 31 -0.92 -5.13 13.30
N LEU A 32 -0.57 -5.37 12.03
CA LEU A 32 -1.51 -5.87 11.04
C LEU A 32 -2.01 -7.27 11.42
N ARG A 33 -1.12 -8.19 11.79
CA ARG A 33 -1.51 -9.55 12.23
C ARG A 33 -2.44 -9.53 13.43
N ALA A 34 -2.18 -8.65 14.42
CA ALA A 34 -3.05 -8.49 15.58
C ALA A 34 -4.47 -8.02 15.17
N ALA A 35 -4.56 -7.04 14.26
CA ALA A 35 -5.84 -6.56 13.75
C ALA A 35 -6.62 -7.66 12.98
N LEU A 36 -5.92 -8.44 12.14
CA LEU A 36 -6.52 -9.55 11.41
C LEU A 36 -7.00 -10.67 12.35
N ALA A 37 -6.23 -10.97 13.39
CA ALA A 37 -6.56 -12.02 14.37
C ALA A 37 -7.79 -11.68 15.22
N ALA A 38 -8.12 -10.39 15.37
CA ALA A 38 -9.30 -9.96 16.12
C ALA A 38 -10.62 -10.36 15.43
N ALA A 39 -10.63 -10.57 14.11
CA ALA A 39 -11.83 -10.93 13.35
C ALA A 39 -11.50 -11.82 12.13
N PRO A 40 -11.00 -13.05 12.35
CA PRO A 40 -10.41 -13.89 11.30
C PRO A 40 -11.40 -14.36 10.23
N VAL A 41 -12.69 -14.35 10.54
CA VAL A 41 -13.76 -14.79 9.61
C VAL A 41 -14.24 -13.66 8.68
N LEU A 42 -13.95 -12.40 9.01
CA LEU A 42 -14.41 -11.27 8.21
C LEU A 42 -13.62 -11.14 6.90
N PRO A 43 -14.33 -10.82 5.80
CA PRO A 43 -13.67 -10.49 4.54
C PRO A 43 -12.92 -9.15 4.65
N LEU A 44 -11.89 -9.00 3.80
CA LEU A 44 -11.12 -7.78 3.70
C LEU A 44 -11.70 -6.86 2.60
N THR A 45 -11.66 -5.57 2.86
CA THR A 45 -11.83 -4.51 1.86
C THR A 45 -10.61 -3.60 1.96
N VAL A 46 -10.00 -3.29 0.84
CA VAL A 46 -8.84 -2.37 0.79
C VAL A 46 -9.32 -1.06 0.19
N LEU A 47 -8.99 0.05 0.85
CA LEU A 47 -9.31 1.40 0.37
C LEU A 47 -8.04 2.13 -0.05
N TRP A 48 -8.12 2.76 -1.23
CA TRP A 48 -7.15 3.73 -1.70
C TRP A 48 -7.09 4.94 -0.76
N PRO A 49 -6.04 5.79 -0.88
CA PRO A 49 -5.95 7.01 -0.08
C PRO A 49 -7.09 8.01 -0.28
N ASP A 50 -7.78 7.99 -1.43
CA ASP A 50 -8.96 8.79 -1.74
C ASP A 50 -10.26 8.22 -1.18
N GLY A 51 -10.22 6.99 -0.64
CA GLY A 51 -11.35 6.30 -0.03
C GLY A 51 -12.10 5.34 -0.94
N ASP A 52 -11.76 5.28 -2.22
CA ASP A 52 -12.31 4.28 -3.13
C ASP A 52 -11.77 2.88 -2.80
N ALA A 53 -12.55 1.85 -3.08
CA ALA A 53 -12.15 0.47 -2.82
C ALA A 53 -11.49 -0.15 -4.07
N ILE A 54 -10.49 -1.02 -3.83
CA ILE A 54 -10.06 -1.95 -4.89
C ILE A 54 -11.13 -3.01 -5.11
N GLU A 55 -11.03 -3.77 -6.20
CA GLU A 55 -11.98 -4.84 -6.53
C GLU A 55 -12.09 -5.84 -5.37
N ALA A 56 -13.34 -6.12 -4.97
CA ALA A 56 -13.61 -6.95 -3.79
C ALA A 56 -13.11 -8.41 -3.89
N HIS A 57 -12.83 -8.86 -5.11
CA HIS A 57 -12.34 -10.22 -5.42
C HIS A 57 -10.82 -10.29 -5.62
N PHE A 58 -10.09 -9.33 -5.03
CA PHE A 58 -8.64 -9.38 -5.05
C PHE A 58 -8.09 -10.58 -4.27
N HIS A 59 -6.93 -11.06 -4.70
CA HIS A 59 -6.10 -12.04 -4.01
C HIS A 59 -4.88 -11.36 -3.42
N VAL A 60 -4.36 -11.89 -2.32
CA VAL A 60 -2.98 -11.64 -1.91
C VAL A 60 -2.18 -12.87 -2.37
N THR A 61 -1.39 -12.67 -3.41
CA THR A 61 -0.65 -13.75 -4.07
C THR A 61 0.71 -14.00 -3.44
N GLU A 62 1.32 -12.94 -2.90
CA GLU A 62 2.65 -13.01 -2.32
C GLU A 62 2.74 -12.19 -1.04
N VAL A 63 3.48 -12.72 -0.07
CA VAL A 63 3.91 -12.02 1.15
C VAL A 63 5.42 -12.18 1.23
N GLY A 64 6.15 -11.08 1.15
CA GLY A 64 7.60 -11.15 1.05
C GLY A 64 8.32 -10.02 1.76
N ARG A 65 9.65 -10.13 1.84
CA ARG A 65 10.56 -9.13 2.38
C ARG A 65 11.26 -8.43 1.23
N VAL A 66 11.09 -7.12 1.15
CA VAL A 66 11.78 -6.27 0.16
C VAL A 66 12.81 -5.43 0.88
N GLN A 67 14.06 -5.49 0.40
CA GLN A 67 15.14 -4.63 0.84
C GLN A 67 15.63 -3.78 -0.32
N LYS A 68 15.78 -2.49 -0.07
CA LYS A 68 16.37 -1.54 -1.02
C LYS A 68 17.62 -0.94 -0.38
N ASP A 69 18.76 -1.12 -1.03
CA ASP A 69 20.01 -0.45 -0.69
C ASP A 69 20.29 0.59 -1.79
N PHE A 70 20.55 1.82 -1.40
CA PHE A 70 20.76 2.94 -2.33
C PHE A 70 21.70 3.98 -1.75
N VAL A 71 22.19 4.87 -2.61
CA VAL A 71 22.98 6.04 -2.23
C VAL A 71 22.13 7.28 -2.52
N ASP A 72 21.97 8.16 -1.54
CA ASP A 72 21.30 9.45 -1.77
C ASP A 72 22.19 10.43 -2.57
N CYS A 73 21.65 11.57 -2.98
CA CYS A 73 22.38 12.56 -3.76
C CYS A 73 23.53 13.24 -2.97
N GLY A 74 23.56 13.06 -1.66
CA GLY A 74 24.67 13.48 -0.78
C GLY A 74 25.78 12.44 -0.62
N GLY A 75 25.66 11.26 -1.26
CA GLY A 75 26.64 10.16 -1.16
C GLY A 75 26.45 9.26 0.05
N THR A 76 25.37 9.40 0.83
CA THR A 76 25.10 8.59 2.01
C THR A 76 24.42 7.27 1.61
N LEU A 77 24.96 6.16 2.11
CA LEU A 77 24.33 4.84 1.98
C LEU A 77 23.05 4.77 2.81
N ARG A 78 21.96 4.34 2.20
CA ARG A 78 20.65 4.18 2.82
C ARG A 78 20.12 2.77 2.59
N ARG A 79 19.36 2.30 3.55
CA ARG A 79 18.67 1.01 3.45
C ARG A 79 17.24 1.15 3.94
N THR A 80 16.30 0.58 3.20
CA THR A 80 14.92 0.39 3.63
C THR A 80 14.53 -1.06 3.50
N VAL A 81 13.76 -1.55 4.47
CA VAL A 81 13.24 -2.91 4.47
C VAL A 81 11.75 -2.86 4.78
N THR A 82 10.95 -3.58 3.99
CA THR A 82 9.50 -3.61 4.14
C THR A 82 8.97 -5.03 3.94
N CYS A 83 7.80 -5.31 4.50
CA CYS A 83 6.98 -6.45 4.15
C CYS A 83 6.05 -6.06 3.00
N LEU A 84 6.14 -6.75 1.87
CA LEU A 84 5.29 -6.51 0.70
C LEU A 84 4.17 -7.54 0.65
N LEU A 85 2.95 -7.06 0.47
CA LEU A 85 1.77 -7.83 0.08
C LEU A 85 1.50 -7.55 -1.39
N GLN A 86 1.74 -8.51 -2.28
CA GLN A 86 1.34 -8.39 -3.67
C GLN A 86 -0.12 -8.78 -3.82
N THR A 87 -0.89 -7.93 -4.49
CA THR A 87 -2.29 -8.21 -4.79
C THR A 87 -2.51 -8.38 -6.29
N TRP A 88 -3.46 -9.23 -6.62
CA TRP A 88 -3.86 -9.52 -7.99
C TRP A 88 -5.38 -9.69 -8.07
N VAL A 89 -5.98 -9.27 -9.18
CA VAL A 89 -7.41 -9.41 -9.44
C VAL A 89 -7.60 -10.38 -10.60
N GLY A 90 -8.32 -11.46 -10.33
CA GLY A 90 -8.66 -12.48 -11.33
C GLY A 90 -10.07 -12.33 -11.87
N ASP A 91 -10.53 -13.32 -12.61
CA ASP A 91 -11.88 -13.37 -13.18
C ASP A 91 -12.92 -13.98 -12.22
N ASP A 92 -12.49 -14.44 -11.05
CA ASP A 92 -13.32 -15.09 -10.03
C ASP A 92 -14.06 -14.08 -9.14
N VAL A 93 -14.97 -13.33 -9.73
CA VAL A 93 -15.69 -12.20 -9.13
C VAL A 93 -16.37 -12.49 -7.79
N ASP A 94 -16.64 -13.75 -7.48
CA ASP A 94 -17.24 -14.19 -6.20
C ASP A 94 -16.19 -14.41 -5.10
N HIS A 95 -14.89 -14.37 -5.43
CA HIS A 95 -13.83 -14.55 -4.45
C HIS A 95 -13.85 -13.45 -3.39
N ARG A 96 -13.64 -13.84 -2.13
CA ARG A 96 -13.41 -12.90 -1.02
C ARG A 96 -12.30 -13.45 -0.12
N ILE A 97 -11.24 -12.69 0.02
CA ILE A 97 -10.19 -13.03 0.97
C ILE A 97 -10.63 -12.68 2.39
N THR A 98 -10.48 -13.60 3.33
CA THR A 98 -10.74 -13.34 4.75
C THR A 98 -9.47 -12.98 5.50
N ALA A 99 -9.61 -12.31 6.65
CA ALA A 99 -8.50 -11.99 7.52
C ALA A 99 -7.70 -13.24 7.96
N GLY A 100 -8.39 -14.34 8.23
CA GLY A 100 -7.75 -15.61 8.59
C GLY A 100 -6.95 -16.24 7.45
N LYS A 101 -7.37 -16.03 6.18
CA LYS A 101 -6.60 -16.49 5.01
C LYS A 101 -5.30 -15.68 4.88
N LEU A 102 -5.36 -14.37 5.07
CA LEU A 102 -4.16 -13.53 5.06
C LEU A 102 -3.22 -13.84 6.24
N LEU A 103 -3.75 -14.14 7.44
CA LEU A 103 -2.92 -14.59 8.57
C LEU A 103 -2.12 -15.85 8.25
N LYS A 104 -2.73 -16.84 7.57
CA LYS A 104 -2.00 -18.03 7.13
C LYS A 104 -0.90 -17.71 6.12
N ALA A 105 -1.13 -16.74 5.22
CA ALA A 105 -0.08 -16.28 4.31
C ALA A 105 1.11 -15.69 5.07
N PHE A 106 0.88 -14.90 6.12
CA PHE A 106 1.95 -14.41 7.00
C PHE A 106 2.69 -15.54 7.74
N GLU A 107 2.00 -16.60 8.15
CA GLU A 107 2.63 -17.77 8.77
C GLU A 107 3.60 -18.46 7.81
N HIS A 108 3.18 -18.66 6.55
CA HIS A 108 4.03 -19.22 5.50
C HIS A 108 5.22 -18.30 5.15
N ALA A 109 5.04 -16.99 5.23
CA ALA A 109 6.08 -16.01 4.96
C ALA A 109 7.10 -15.85 6.12
N GLY A 110 6.86 -16.46 7.29
CA GLY A 110 7.73 -16.36 8.45
C GLY A 110 9.22 -16.52 8.15
N PRO A 111 9.67 -17.55 7.41
CA PRO A 111 11.07 -17.74 7.06
C PRO A 111 11.69 -16.59 6.24
N VAL A 112 10.91 -15.94 5.36
CA VAL A 112 11.39 -14.81 4.53
C VAL A 112 11.38 -13.49 5.28
N LEU A 113 10.42 -13.28 6.20
CA LEU A 113 10.33 -12.06 7.00
C LEU A 113 11.39 -11.98 8.10
N GLY A 114 12.00 -13.12 8.49
CA GLY A 114 13.15 -13.18 9.39
C GLY A 114 12.86 -12.74 10.84
N GLY A 115 11.58 -12.64 11.25
CA GLY A 115 11.18 -12.22 12.58
C GLY A 115 11.27 -10.71 12.84
N GLU A 116 11.62 -9.91 11.83
CA GLU A 116 11.62 -8.45 11.92
C GLU A 116 10.18 -7.89 11.87
N ASP A 117 9.88 -6.88 12.68
CA ASP A 117 8.59 -6.19 12.66
C ASP A 117 8.58 -5.06 11.61
N LEU A 118 8.48 -5.45 10.36
CA LEU A 118 8.63 -4.60 9.20
C LEU A 118 7.38 -3.75 8.93
N PRO A 119 7.50 -2.51 8.41
CA PRO A 119 6.39 -1.76 7.87
C PRO A 119 5.80 -2.49 6.66
N VAL A 120 4.46 -2.49 6.55
CA VAL A 120 3.74 -3.24 5.52
C VAL A 120 3.40 -2.33 4.34
N GLU A 121 3.74 -2.82 3.15
CA GLU A 121 3.38 -2.24 1.87
C GLU A 121 2.41 -3.18 1.13
N LEU A 122 1.50 -2.59 0.37
CA LEU A 122 0.64 -3.30 -0.56
C LEU A 122 0.97 -2.87 -1.98
N GLU A 123 1.16 -3.86 -2.85
CA GLU A 123 1.39 -3.68 -4.28
C GLU A 123 0.14 -4.11 -5.04
N TYR A 124 -0.25 -3.30 -6.00
CA TYR A 124 -1.43 -3.52 -6.84
C TYR A 124 -1.13 -3.10 -8.27
N GLU A 125 -1.69 -3.85 -9.22
CA GLU A 125 -1.62 -3.52 -10.64
C GLU A 125 -2.92 -2.83 -11.09
N ALA A 126 -2.82 -1.53 -11.38
CA ALA A 126 -3.85 -0.78 -12.10
C ALA A 126 -3.47 -0.69 -13.59
N CYS A 127 -3.09 0.49 -14.10
CA CYS A 127 -2.42 0.59 -15.41
C CYS A 127 -0.93 0.24 -15.32
N ASN A 128 -0.36 0.41 -14.14
CA ASN A 128 1.01 0.06 -13.78
C ASN A 128 1.01 -0.50 -12.36
N VAL A 129 2.10 -1.16 -11.98
CA VAL A 129 2.31 -1.59 -10.61
C VAL A 129 2.53 -0.37 -9.72
N VAL A 130 1.72 -0.23 -8.70
CA VAL A 130 1.78 0.84 -7.69
C VAL A 130 1.93 0.26 -6.30
N GLN A 131 2.58 1.00 -5.40
CA GLN A 131 2.83 0.58 -4.02
C GLN A 131 2.33 1.63 -3.04
N PHE A 132 1.71 1.17 -1.97
CA PHE A 132 1.18 1.98 -0.88
C PHE A 132 1.60 1.41 0.46
N PHE A 133 1.64 2.26 1.50
CA PHE A 133 1.73 1.77 2.87
C PHE A 133 0.35 1.35 3.39
N VAL A 134 0.29 0.25 4.14
CA VAL A 134 -0.88 -0.06 4.97
C VAL A 134 -0.80 0.84 6.21
N THR A 135 -1.81 1.70 6.41
CA THR A 135 -1.80 2.70 7.49
C THR A 135 -2.72 2.37 8.65
N ALA A 136 -3.82 1.69 8.37
CA ALA A 136 -4.77 1.27 9.40
C ALA A 136 -5.60 0.06 8.98
N VAL A 137 -6.15 -0.63 9.98
CA VAL A 137 -7.24 -1.60 9.80
C VAL A 137 -8.39 -1.20 10.71
N VAL A 138 -9.57 -1.03 10.13
CA VAL A 138 -10.79 -0.67 10.86
C VAL A 138 -11.77 -1.83 10.79
N THR A 139 -12.19 -2.34 11.95
CA THR A 139 -13.21 -3.39 12.03
C THR A 139 -14.60 -2.77 11.84
N LYS A 140 -15.35 -3.29 10.89
CA LYS A 140 -16.78 -3.03 10.69
C LYS A 140 -17.57 -4.28 11.07
N SER A 141 -18.90 -4.18 11.09
CA SER A 141 -19.76 -5.29 11.46
C SER A 141 -19.66 -6.50 10.51
N ASP A 142 -19.34 -6.25 9.24
CA ASP A 142 -19.39 -7.23 8.14
C ASP A 142 -18.04 -7.44 7.43
N ARG A 143 -17.01 -6.62 7.75
CA ARG A 143 -15.70 -6.64 7.08
C ARG A 143 -14.60 -5.98 7.90
N LEU A 144 -13.35 -6.26 7.54
CA LEU A 144 -12.20 -5.46 7.95
C LEU A 144 -11.81 -4.54 6.79
N VAL A 145 -11.67 -3.26 7.09
CA VAL A 145 -11.27 -2.23 6.13
C VAL A 145 -9.79 -1.92 6.33
N VAL A 146 -8.97 -2.28 5.35
CA VAL A 146 -7.54 -1.94 5.27
C VAL A 146 -7.41 -0.61 4.56
N GLN A 147 -6.79 0.37 5.21
CA GLN A 147 -6.57 1.70 4.64
C GLN A 147 -5.14 1.83 4.11
N LEU A 148 -5.03 2.35 2.90
CA LEU A 148 -3.76 2.62 2.26
C LEU A 148 -3.38 4.09 2.40
N GLY A 149 -2.06 4.35 2.42
CA GLY A 149 -1.48 5.68 2.40
C GLY A 149 -0.44 5.80 1.30
N GLY A 150 -0.40 6.97 0.66
CA GLY A 150 0.49 7.22 -0.48
C GLY A 150 1.96 7.17 -0.09
N LYS A 151 2.79 6.63 -0.98
CA LYS A 151 4.25 6.73 -0.92
C LYS A 151 4.70 7.93 -1.76
N HIS A 152 5.72 8.61 -1.28
CA HIS A 152 6.31 9.74 -1.98
C HIS A 152 7.80 9.55 -2.20
N THR A 153 8.27 10.10 -3.31
CA THR A 153 9.70 10.33 -3.49
C THR A 153 10.09 11.60 -2.72
N ASP A 154 11.22 11.56 -2.05
CA ASP A 154 11.76 12.71 -1.31
C ASP A 154 13.29 12.78 -1.43
N CYS A 155 13.84 13.98 -1.28
CA CYS A 155 15.28 14.15 -1.16
C CYS A 155 15.71 13.85 0.27
N LEU A 156 16.43 12.74 0.47
CA LEU A 156 16.95 12.36 1.78
C LEU A 156 18.20 13.15 2.22
N ALA A 157 18.76 13.95 1.30
CA ALA A 157 19.90 14.82 1.55
C ALA A 157 19.52 16.32 1.44
N LYS A 158 18.32 16.69 1.90
CA LYS A 158 17.80 18.08 1.81
C LYS A 158 18.75 19.11 2.35
N GLU A 159 19.41 18.81 3.46
CA GLU A 159 20.37 19.69 4.12
C GLU A 159 21.57 20.04 3.24
N LEU A 160 21.93 19.14 2.31
CA LEU A 160 23.02 19.34 1.38
C LEU A 160 22.58 19.95 0.04
N CYS A 161 21.34 19.66 -0.39
CA CYS A 161 20.85 20.00 -1.72
C CYS A 161 19.99 21.25 -1.75
N VAL A 162 19.37 21.64 -0.62
CA VAL A 162 18.45 22.78 -0.53
C VAL A 162 19.05 23.82 0.40
N PRO A 163 19.31 25.05 -0.08
CA PRO A 163 19.79 26.14 0.78
C PRO A 163 18.82 26.37 1.95
N SER A 164 19.35 26.59 3.14
CA SER A 164 18.60 26.75 4.40
C SER A 164 17.48 27.81 4.32
N SER A 165 17.64 28.81 3.45
CA SER A 165 16.63 29.85 3.19
C SER A 165 15.34 29.35 2.52
N ARG A 166 15.35 28.15 1.93
CA ARG A 166 14.19 27.55 1.27
C ARG A 166 13.47 26.50 2.13
N LEU A 167 14.07 26.08 3.25
CA LEU A 167 13.47 25.10 4.16
C LEU A 167 12.39 25.71 5.05
N ALA A 168 12.29 27.05 5.14
CA ALA A 168 11.34 27.78 5.94
C ALA A 168 10.04 28.20 5.20
N GLY A 169 9.90 27.84 3.93
CA GLY A 169 8.73 28.17 3.11
C GLY A 169 7.70 27.03 3.15
N GLU A 170 6.50 27.35 3.55
CA GLU A 170 5.32 26.49 3.54
C GLU A 170 5.16 25.79 2.19
N GLY A 171 4.99 24.45 2.24
CA GLY A 171 4.85 23.60 1.07
C GLY A 171 3.59 23.93 0.30
N THR A 172 3.71 24.70 -0.76
CA THR A 172 2.80 24.62 -1.88
C THR A 172 3.22 23.43 -2.71
N GLY A 173 2.41 22.37 -2.63
CA GLY A 173 2.64 21.15 -3.38
C GLY A 173 2.82 21.44 -4.87
N CYS A 174 3.91 20.94 -5.41
CA CYS A 174 4.05 20.73 -6.83
C CYS A 174 3.44 19.38 -7.17
N CYS A 175 2.34 19.39 -7.90
CA CYS A 175 1.88 18.27 -8.70
C CYS A 175 2.59 18.30 -10.04
#